data_0d701e37976d68a4923342d0f5aa3369
#
_entry.id   0d701e37976d68a4923342d0f5aa3369
#
_cell.length_a   1.000
_cell.length_b   1.000
_cell.length_c   1.000
_cell.angle_alpha   90.00
_cell.angle_beta   90.00
_cell.angle_gamma   90.00
#
_symmetry.space_group_name_H-M   'P 1'
#
loop_
_entity.id
_entity.type
_entity.pdbx_description
1 polymer ?
#
loop_
_entity_poly.entity_id
_entity_poly.type
_entity_poly.pdbx_seq_one_letter_code
_entity_poly.pdbx_strand_id
1 'polypeptide(L)'
;NEIRKLIEYVGENGTIKQEDIEKLSIKELDSVIFDLTDSLGQKNISLALQTLKELLYNKEPIQKILITLYNHLKKIYLTILAQETGNNISETLSLKPNQMFLVTKYKKQASYFKKQELRNILESLIDLDYKTKQGLIDINVGVEAILCMVK
;
A
#
# COMPACT_ATOMS: atom_id res chain seq x y z
N ASN A 1 1.33 -21.92 -6.93
CA ASN A 1 1.48 -21.95 -8.38
C ASN A 1 0.29 -21.29 -9.08
N GLU A 2 0.53 -20.34 -9.97
CA GLU A 2 -0.52 -19.60 -10.68
C GLU A 2 -1.41 -20.49 -11.54
N ILE A 3 -0.83 -21.49 -12.21
CA ILE A 3 -1.58 -22.44 -13.04
C ILE A 3 -2.56 -23.23 -12.20
N ARG A 4 -2.15 -23.67 -11.02
CA ARG A 4 -3.00 -24.41 -10.10
C ARG A 4 -4.16 -23.55 -9.58
N LYS A 5 -3.88 -22.29 -9.26
CA LYS A 5 -4.92 -21.33 -8.86
C LYS A 5 -5.92 -21.08 -9.99
N LEU A 6 -5.45 -21.03 -11.23
CA LEU A 6 -6.32 -20.88 -12.40
C LEU A 6 -7.24 -22.08 -12.58
N ILE A 7 -6.74 -23.29 -12.41
CA ILE A 7 -7.53 -24.53 -12.49
C ILE A 7 -8.64 -24.51 -11.43
N GLU A 8 -8.30 -24.13 -10.21
CA GLU A 8 -9.27 -23.99 -9.12
C GLU A 8 -10.32 -22.92 -9.40
N TYR A 9 -9.90 -21.79 -9.99
CA TYR A 9 -10.78 -20.66 -10.32
C TYR A 9 -11.76 -21.01 -11.43
N VAL A 10 -11.31 -21.68 -12.50
CA VAL A 10 -12.13 -22.01 -13.67
C VAL A 10 -12.98 -23.24 -13.44
N GLY A 11 -12.55 -24.17 -12.56
CA GLY A 11 -13.22 -25.43 -12.28
C GLY A 11 -12.85 -26.54 -13.28
N GLU A 12 -13.27 -27.79 -12.96
CA GLU A 12 -12.88 -28.98 -13.72
C GLU A 12 -13.35 -28.97 -15.18
N ASN A 13 -14.51 -28.38 -15.43
CA ASN A 13 -15.14 -28.36 -16.77
C ASN A 13 -14.93 -27.03 -17.48
N GLY A 14 -14.15 -26.11 -16.91
CA GLY A 14 -13.89 -24.80 -17.49
C GLY A 14 -12.72 -24.79 -18.44
N THR A 15 -12.68 -23.81 -19.31
CA THR A 15 -11.54 -23.54 -20.21
C THR A 15 -10.76 -22.35 -19.67
N ILE A 16 -9.44 -22.53 -19.52
CA ILE A 16 -8.56 -21.43 -19.09
C ILE A 16 -8.39 -20.46 -20.26
N LYS A 17 -8.81 -19.22 -20.05
CA LYS A 17 -8.68 -18.14 -21.04
C LYS A 17 -7.60 -17.16 -20.62
N GLN A 18 -7.07 -16.41 -21.59
CA GLN A 18 -6.08 -15.35 -21.33
C GLN A 18 -6.61 -14.34 -20.30
N GLU A 19 -7.88 -14.00 -20.35
CA GLU A 19 -8.53 -13.10 -19.39
C GLU A 19 -8.46 -13.63 -17.96
N ASP A 20 -8.61 -14.93 -17.76
CA ASP A 20 -8.54 -15.56 -16.43
C ASP A 20 -7.13 -15.46 -15.84
N ILE A 21 -6.12 -15.64 -16.69
CA ILE A 21 -4.71 -15.50 -16.29
C ILE A 21 -4.42 -14.06 -15.86
N GLU A 22 -4.85 -13.09 -16.64
CA GLU A 22 -4.67 -11.67 -16.37
C GLU A 22 -5.37 -11.25 -15.07
N LYS A 23 -6.60 -11.68 -14.84
CA LYS A 23 -7.37 -11.36 -13.63
C LYS A 23 -6.71 -11.89 -12.36
N LEU A 24 -6.21 -13.13 -12.40
CA LEU A 24 -5.54 -13.72 -11.23
C LEU A 24 -4.20 -13.07 -10.95
N SER A 25 -3.42 -12.78 -11.99
CA SER A 25 -2.13 -12.09 -11.83
C SER A 25 -2.30 -10.70 -11.24
N ILE A 26 -3.27 -9.92 -11.72
CA ILE A 26 -3.57 -8.59 -11.18
C ILE A 26 -4.00 -8.68 -9.71
N LYS A 27 -4.87 -9.62 -9.37
CA LYS A 27 -5.36 -9.81 -8.00
C LYS A 27 -4.23 -10.20 -7.04
N GLU A 28 -3.29 -11.04 -7.48
CA GLU A 28 -2.15 -11.44 -6.67
C GLU A 28 -1.19 -10.26 -6.42
N LEU A 29 -0.91 -9.44 -7.44
CA LEU A 29 -0.09 -8.24 -7.30
C LEU A 29 -0.74 -7.22 -6.36
N ASP A 30 -2.06 -7.01 -6.45
CA ASP A 30 -2.78 -6.14 -5.53
C ASP A 30 -2.66 -6.64 -4.10
N SER A 31 -2.69 -7.97 -3.87
CA SER A 31 -2.48 -8.56 -2.56
C SER A 31 -1.08 -8.27 -2.02
N VAL A 32 -0.04 -8.34 -2.85
CA VAL A 32 1.34 -8.02 -2.47
C VAL A 32 1.49 -6.54 -2.13
N ILE A 33 0.84 -5.65 -2.89
CA ILE A 33 0.82 -4.21 -2.58
C ILE A 33 0.16 -3.97 -1.22
N PHE A 34 -0.93 -4.67 -0.91
CA PHE A 34 -1.57 -4.62 0.41
C PHE A 34 -0.63 -5.07 1.52
N ASP A 35 0.15 -6.12 1.29
CA ASP A 35 1.15 -6.59 2.27
C ASP A 35 2.20 -5.52 2.51
N LEU A 36 2.63 -4.80 1.49
CA LEU A 36 3.56 -3.68 1.62
C LEU A 36 2.98 -2.57 2.50
N THR A 37 1.75 -2.14 2.21
CA THR A 37 1.12 -1.05 2.98
C THR A 37 0.86 -1.46 4.43
N ASP A 38 0.44 -2.71 4.66
CA ASP A 38 0.19 -3.21 6.00
C ASP A 38 1.47 -3.35 6.82
N SER A 39 2.52 -3.90 6.22
CA SER A 39 3.81 -4.03 6.92
C SER A 39 4.39 -2.67 7.27
N LEU A 40 4.27 -1.69 6.38
CA LEU A 40 4.71 -0.33 6.65
C LEU A 40 3.87 0.31 7.77
N GLY A 41 2.55 0.15 7.72
CA GLY A 41 1.64 0.66 8.74
C GLY A 41 1.89 0.06 10.13
N GLN A 42 2.41 -1.16 10.18
CA GLN A 42 2.81 -1.84 11.42
C GLN A 42 4.26 -1.55 11.81
N LYS A 43 4.97 -0.73 11.04
CA LYS A 43 6.41 -0.45 11.19
C LYS A 43 7.30 -1.68 11.08
N ASN A 44 6.86 -2.70 10.38
CA ASN A 44 7.68 -3.86 10.07
C ASN A 44 8.50 -3.57 8.80
N ILE A 45 9.60 -2.86 8.96
CA ILE A 45 10.40 -2.35 7.84
C ILE A 45 11.08 -3.47 7.07
N SER A 46 11.55 -4.51 7.73
CA SER A 46 12.17 -5.67 7.06
C SER A 46 11.20 -6.32 6.07
N LEU A 47 9.96 -6.56 6.50
CA LEU A 47 8.94 -7.13 5.64
C LEU A 47 8.53 -6.16 4.53
N ALA A 48 8.43 -4.87 4.83
CA ALA A 48 8.12 -3.84 3.85
C ALA A 48 9.17 -3.79 2.73
N LEU A 49 10.46 -3.82 3.07
CA LEU A 49 11.54 -3.83 2.09
C LEU A 49 11.55 -5.12 1.26
N GLN A 50 11.30 -6.26 1.87
CA GLN A 50 11.21 -7.54 1.17
C GLN A 50 10.05 -7.52 0.16
N THR A 51 8.90 -7.03 0.58
CA THR A 51 7.70 -6.93 -0.26
C THR A 51 7.93 -5.95 -1.42
N LEU A 52 8.59 -4.83 -1.15
CA LEU A 52 8.96 -3.86 -2.19
C LEU A 52 9.85 -4.51 -3.25
N LYS A 53 10.86 -5.26 -2.84
CA LYS A 53 11.75 -5.97 -3.78
C LYS A 53 11.00 -6.97 -4.64
N GLU A 54 10.04 -7.68 -4.04
CA GLU A 54 9.18 -8.62 -4.78
C GLU A 54 8.34 -7.91 -5.84
N LEU A 55 7.73 -6.76 -5.49
CA LEU A 55 6.96 -5.97 -6.44
C LEU A 55 7.81 -5.45 -7.58
N LEU A 56 9.02 -4.97 -7.30
CA LEU A 56 9.95 -4.48 -8.32
C LEU A 56 10.46 -5.61 -9.22
N TYR A 57 10.71 -6.78 -8.64
CA TYR A 57 11.09 -7.98 -9.40
C TYR A 57 9.98 -8.38 -10.40
N ASN A 58 8.73 -8.28 -9.99
CA ASN A 58 7.58 -8.58 -10.83
C ASN A 58 7.21 -7.42 -11.77
N LYS A 59 8.07 -6.41 -11.86
CA LYS A 59 7.91 -5.23 -12.75
C LYS A 59 6.62 -4.44 -12.50
N GLU A 60 6.14 -4.44 -11.25
CA GLU A 60 5.02 -3.58 -10.88
C GLU A 60 5.42 -2.11 -11.05
N PRO A 61 4.57 -1.27 -11.69
CA PRO A 61 4.91 0.14 -11.89
C PRO A 61 5.18 0.83 -10.55
N ILE A 62 6.35 1.42 -10.41
CA ILE A 62 6.77 2.09 -9.18
C ILE A 62 5.86 3.27 -8.82
N GLN A 63 5.29 3.95 -9.83
CA GLN A 63 4.34 5.04 -9.61
C GLN A 63 3.08 4.53 -8.91
N LYS A 64 2.60 3.35 -9.26
CA LYS A 64 1.45 2.72 -8.60
C LYS A 64 1.77 2.40 -7.13
N ILE A 65 2.97 1.88 -6.87
CA ILE A 65 3.43 1.61 -5.52
C ILE A 65 3.48 2.90 -4.69
N LEU A 66 4.05 3.95 -5.25
CA LEU A 66 4.20 5.26 -4.59
C LEU A 66 2.84 5.85 -4.20
N ILE A 67 1.89 5.85 -5.13
CA ILE A 67 0.54 6.37 -4.90
C ILE A 67 -0.17 5.54 -3.83
N THR A 68 -0.03 4.23 -3.87
CA THR A 68 -0.66 3.33 -2.90
C THR A 68 -0.11 3.55 -1.49
N LEU A 69 1.20 3.71 -1.36
CA LEU A 69 1.85 4.04 -0.09
C LEU A 69 1.37 5.39 0.44
N TYR A 70 1.32 6.39 -0.41
CA TYR A 70 0.86 7.73 -0.04
C TYR A 70 -0.58 7.68 0.49
N ASN A 71 -1.47 7.03 -0.24
CA ASN A 71 -2.88 6.94 0.15
C ASN A 71 -3.07 6.20 1.47
N HIS A 72 -2.32 5.13 1.69
CA HIS A 72 -2.39 4.37 2.94
C HIS A 72 -1.92 5.20 4.14
N LEU A 73 -0.76 5.82 4.04
CA LEU A 73 -0.20 6.65 5.10
C LEU A 73 -1.05 7.89 5.36
N LYS A 74 -1.64 8.47 4.30
CA LYS A 74 -2.59 9.58 4.42
C LYS A 74 -3.81 9.18 5.24
N LYS A 75 -4.34 7.98 5.03
CA LYS A 75 -5.47 7.48 5.81
C LYS A 75 -5.12 7.30 7.28
N ILE A 76 -3.92 6.83 7.58
CA ILE A 76 -3.43 6.75 8.96
C ILE A 76 -3.34 8.16 9.57
N TYR A 77 -2.80 9.12 8.85
CA TYR A 77 -2.72 10.51 9.27
C TYR A 77 -4.10 11.12 9.55
N LEU A 78 -5.04 10.91 8.64
CA LEU A 78 -6.42 11.38 8.80
C LEU A 78 -7.10 10.71 10.00
N THR A 79 -6.78 9.47 10.28
CA THR A 79 -7.29 8.75 11.46
C THR A 79 -6.82 9.43 12.74
N ILE A 80 -5.55 9.82 12.82
CA ILE A 80 -5.00 10.55 13.96
C ILE A 80 -5.74 11.90 14.14
N LEU A 81 -5.93 12.64 13.04
CA LEU A 81 -6.64 13.92 13.09
C LEU A 81 -8.09 13.75 13.55
N ALA A 82 -8.78 12.72 13.05
CA ALA A 82 -10.16 12.44 13.46
C ALA A 82 -10.25 12.11 14.96
N GLN A 83 -9.30 11.36 15.48
CA GLN A 83 -9.23 11.04 16.91
C GLN A 83 -8.99 12.29 17.76
N GLU A 84 -8.11 13.18 17.32
CA GLU A 84 -7.82 14.44 18.04
C GLU A 84 -9.01 15.39 18.07
N THR A 85 -9.79 15.44 16.99
CA THR A 85 -10.90 16.37 16.85
C THR A 85 -12.25 15.78 17.25
N GLY A 86 -12.30 14.49 17.60
CA GLY A 86 -13.53 13.78 17.94
C GLY A 86 -14.44 13.50 16.74
N ASN A 87 -13.93 13.60 15.52
CA ASN A 87 -14.68 13.30 14.30
C ASN A 87 -14.81 11.79 14.06
N ASN A 88 -15.83 11.41 13.30
CA ASN A 88 -16.05 10.01 12.94
C ASN A 88 -15.00 9.57 11.92
N ILE A 89 -14.26 8.49 12.26
CA ILE A 89 -13.17 8.00 11.42
C ILE A 89 -13.68 7.49 10.07
N SER A 90 -14.76 6.72 10.05
CA SER A 90 -15.28 6.17 8.80
C SER A 90 -15.74 7.27 7.83
N GLU A 91 -16.33 8.34 8.32
CA GLU A 91 -16.71 9.48 7.50
C GLU A 91 -15.47 10.24 7.01
N THR A 92 -14.50 10.47 7.89
CA THR A 92 -13.26 11.17 7.55
C THR A 92 -12.50 10.44 6.45
N LEU A 93 -12.48 9.10 6.49
CA LEU A 93 -11.79 8.27 5.49
C LEU A 93 -12.66 7.95 4.28
N SER A 94 -13.93 8.39 4.28
CA SER A 94 -14.90 8.07 3.21
C SER A 94 -15.07 6.57 2.99
N LEU A 95 -15.14 5.81 4.07
CA LEU A 95 -15.28 4.37 4.00
C LEU A 95 -16.71 3.97 3.65
N LYS A 96 -16.83 2.98 2.77
CA LYS A 96 -18.13 2.37 2.42
C LYS A 96 -18.60 1.46 3.56
N PRO A 97 -19.93 1.14 3.64
CA PRO A 97 -20.43 0.26 4.69
C PRO A 97 -19.71 -1.11 4.78
N ASN A 98 -19.30 -1.66 3.66
CA ASN A 98 -18.55 -2.93 3.62
C ASN A 98 -17.07 -2.79 3.98
N GLN A 99 -16.60 -1.57 4.24
CA GLN A 99 -15.21 -1.27 4.61
C GLN A 99 -15.08 -0.84 6.07
N MET A 100 -16.15 -0.92 6.86
CA MET A 100 -16.13 -0.46 8.26
C MET A 100 -15.12 -1.23 9.13
N PHE A 101 -14.79 -2.47 8.75
CA PHE A 101 -13.75 -3.24 9.45
C PHE A 101 -12.36 -2.57 9.37
N LEU A 102 -12.13 -1.70 8.39
CA LEU A 102 -10.87 -0.98 8.24
C LEU A 102 -10.65 0.06 9.33
N VAL A 103 -11.71 0.54 9.99
CA VAL A 103 -11.60 1.51 11.09
C VAL A 103 -10.68 0.98 12.19
N THR A 104 -10.90 -0.25 12.64
CA THR A 104 -10.07 -0.88 13.66
C THR A 104 -8.62 -1.01 13.21
N LYS A 105 -8.40 -1.41 11.96
CA LYS A 105 -7.08 -1.54 11.37
C LYS A 105 -6.32 -0.21 11.36
N TYR A 106 -6.94 0.86 10.87
CA TYR A 106 -6.33 2.17 10.82
C TYR A 106 -6.09 2.76 12.20
N LYS A 107 -6.99 2.54 13.15
CA LYS A 107 -6.79 2.94 14.55
C LYS A 107 -5.54 2.27 15.15
N LYS A 108 -5.39 0.96 14.92
CA LYS A 108 -4.25 0.21 15.42
C LYS A 108 -2.95 0.73 14.81
N GLN A 109 -2.92 0.91 13.50
CA GLN A 109 -1.74 1.42 12.81
C GLN A 109 -1.43 2.85 13.22
N ALA A 110 -2.45 3.69 13.39
CA ALA A 110 -2.28 5.06 13.85
C ALA A 110 -1.59 5.14 15.23
N SER A 111 -1.80 4.14 16.09
CA SER A 111 -1.16 4.10 17.40
C SER A 111 0.37 3.94 17.35
N TYR A 112 0.91 3.48 16.23
CA TYR A 112 2.36 3.31 16.05
C TYR A 112 3.08 4.55 15.53
N PHE A 113 2.33 5.56 15.10
CA PHE A 113 2.90 6.75 14.45
C PHE A 113 2.60 8.01 15.26
N LYS A 114 3.55 8.95 15.20
CA LYS A 114 3.30 10.32 15.63
C LYS A 114 2.83 11.12 14.42
N LYS A 115 1.93 12.07 14.65
CA LYS A 115 1.38 12.93 13.58
C LYS A 115 2.49 13.60 12.76
N GLN A 116 3.49 14.15 13.45
CA GLN A 116 4.61 14.83 12.77
C GLN A 116 5.46 13.87 11.93
N GLU A 117 5.67 12.65 12.42
CA GLU A 117 6.38 11.60 11.68
C GLU A 117 5.68 11.28 10.35
N LEU A 118 4.37 11.06 10.40
CA LEU A 118 3.57 10.79 9.20
C LEU A 118 3.60 11.97 8.24
N ARG A 119 3.49 13.18 8.76
CA ARG A 119 3.55 14.39 7.93
C ARG A 119 4.87 14.48 7.19
N ASN A 120 5.98 14.22 7.87
CA ASN A 120 7.31 14.22 7.26
C ASN A 120 7.43 13.17 6.16
N ILE A 121 6.91 11.97 6.40
CA ILE A 121 6.93 10.88 5.41
C ILE A 121 6.09 11.25 4.19
N LEU A 122 4.88 11.78 4.40
CA LEU A 122 4.00 12.20 3.32
C LEU A 122 4.63 13.31 2.47
N GLU A 123 5.25 14.29 3.10
CA GLU A 123 5.97 15.35 2.40
C GLU A 123 7.15 14.80 1.59
N SER A 124 7.87 13.81 2.15
CA SER A 124 8.97 13.14 1.45
C SER A 124 8.49 12.38 0.23
N LEU A 125 7.31 11.73 0.29
CA LEU A 125 6.73 11.04 -0.85
C LEU A 125 6.34 12.01 -1.96
N ILE A 126 5.76 13.15 -1.62
CA ILE A 126 5.41 14.19 -2.60
C ILE A 126 6.68 14.75 -3.25
N ASP A 127 7.71 15.05 -2.45
CA ASP A 127 8.98 15.55 -2.94
C ASP A 127 9.68 14.55 -3.86
N LEU A 128 9.64 13.27 -3.51
CA LEU A 128 10.19 12.20 -4.34
C LEU A 128 9.50 12.14 -5.71
N ASP A 129 8.17 12.18 -5.73
CA ASP A 129 7.41 12.19 -6.97
C ASP A 129 7.83 13.35 -7.88
N TYR A 130 7.93 14.56 -7.31
CA TYR A 130 8.38 15.74 -8.04
C TYR A 130 9.80 15.58 -8.58
N LYS A 131 10.76 15.20 -7.74
CA LYS A 131 12.16 15.03 -8.14
C LYS A 131 12.35 13.94 -9.20
N THR A 132 11.58 12.87 -9.10
CA THR A 132 11.62 11.79 -10.08
C THR A 132 11.16 12.25 -11.45
N LYS A 133 10.08 13.03 -11.51
CA LYS A 133 9.56 13.61 -12.76
C LYS A 133 10.54 14.60 -13.37
N GLN A 134 11.41 15.24 -12.57
CA GLN A 134 12.47 16.12 -13.02
C GLN A 134 13.77 15.37 -13.40
N GLY A 135 13.80 14.04 -13.23
CA GLY A 135 14.98 13.23 -13.54
C GLY A 135 16.14 13.40 -12.55
N LEU A 136 15.87 13.94 -11.36
CA LEU A 136 16.91 14.24 -10.36
C LEU A 136 17.28 13.03 -9.50
N ILE A 137 16.38 12.08 -9.31
CA ILE A 137 16.55 10.94 -8.41
C ILE A 137 15.97 9.67 -9.05
N ASP A 138 16.65 8.54 -8.83
CA ASP A 138 16.08 7.22 -9.14
C ASP A 138 14.97 6.91 -8.14
N ILE A 139 13.76 6.68 -8.66
CA ILE A 139 12.57 6.46 -7.83
C ILE A 139 12.68 5.22 -6.95
N ASN A 140 13.32 4.14 -7.43
CA ASN A 140 13.47 2.91 -6.66
C ASN A 140 14.32 3.15 -5.41
N VAL A 141 15.42 3.86 -5.56
CA VAL A 141 16.30 4.24 -4.45
C VAL A 141 15.57 5.17 -3.48
N GLY A 142 14.81 6.12 -4.01
CA GLY A 142 14.06 7.08 -3.21
C GLY A 142 12.98 6.43 -2.36
N VAL A 143 12.21 5.51 -2.92
CA VAL A 143 11.16 4.79 -2.18
C VAL A 143 11.78 3.94 -1.07
N GLU A 144 12.87 3.23 -1.36
CA GLU A 144 13.58 2.42 -0.36
C GLU A 144 14.09 3.29 0.78
N ALA A 145 14.66 4.45 0.48
CA ALA A 145 15.13 5.39 1.50
C ALA A 145 13.99 5.89 2.39
N ILE A 146 12.82 6.18 1.81
CA ILE A 146 11.65 6.63 2.58
C ILE A 146 11.16 5.52 3.51
N LEU A 147 11.10 4.27 3.05
CA LEU A 147 10.73 3.15 3.92
C LEU A 147 11.67 3.03 5.12
N CYS A 148 12.95 3.28 4.93
CA CYS A 148 13.94 3.25 6.01
C CYS A 148 13.80 4.43 6.99
N MET A 149 13.08 5.49 6.63
CA MET A 149 12.78 6.61 7.55
C MET A 149 11.71 6.25 8.58
N VAL A 150 10.91 5.24 8.33
CA VAL A 150 9.84 4.80 9.23
C VAL A 150 10.47 4.04 10.40
N LYS A 151 10.27 4.54 11.62
CA LYS A 151 10.88 3.97 12.84
C LYS A 151 9.83 3.49 13.81
#